data_c2cdcc40982940de274441c5e315a10c
#
_entry.id   c2cdcc40982940de274441c5e315a10c
#
_cell.length_a   1.000
_cell.length_b   1.000
_cell.length_c   1.000
_cell.angle_alpha   90.00
_cell.angle_beta   90.00
_cell.angle_gamma   90.00
#
_symmetry.space_group_name_H-M   'P 1'
#
loop_
_entity.id
_entity.type
_entity.pdbx_description
1 polymer ?
#
loop_
_entity_poly.entity_id
_entity_poly.type
_entity_poly.pdbx_seq_one_letter_code
_entity_poly.pdbx_strand_id
1 'polypeptide(L)'
;DRIVLPVDVAANVEGNRIDLKIEELPIHAPLFDLGLQSIRALSTRIKEAGTVILNGPAGVFELPDFALGTIEMLSACAETKGYALMGGGHTATLVSQRGMSDKMGHVSTGGGACLDYIAGRILPGIHALELSAQRYQLEITPVLHEE
;
A
#
# COMPACT_ATOMS: atom_id res chain seq x y z
N ASP A 1 5.70 -5.27 20.08
CA ASP A 1 5.52 -6.13 18.90
C ASP A 1 5.65 -5.33 17.64
N ARG A 2 6.37 -5.92 16.63
CA ARG A 2 6.63 -5.24 15.35
C ARG A 2 5.57 -5.56 14.28
N ILE A 3 4.76 -6.59 14.52
CA ILE A 3 3.72 -7.06 13.60
C ILE A 3 2.38 -6.86 14.28
N VAL A 4 1.44 -6.26 13.54
CA VAL A 4 0.05 -6.10 13.96
C VAL A 4 -0.80 -7.03 13.12
N LEU A 5 -1.46 -7.96 13.77
CA LEU A 5 -2.40 -8.87 13.12
C LEU A 5 -3.82 -8.29 13.17
N PRO A 6 -4.65 -8.56 12.16
CA PRO A 6 -6.06 -8.23 12.23
C PRO A 6 -6.76 -9.02 13.33
N VAL A 7 -7.79 -8.44 13.93
CA VAL A 7 -8.66 -9.10 14.93
C VAL A 7 -9.97 -9.59 14.33
N ASP A 8 -10.30 -9.10 13.14
CA ASP A 8 -11.44 -9.48 12.33
C ASP A 8 -11.14 -9.35 10.84
N VAL A 9 -11.89 -10.07 10.03
CA VAL A 9 -11.79 -10.11 8.56
C VAL A 9 -13.18 -10.07 7.96
N ALA A 10 -13.26 -9.73 6.67
CA ALA A 10 -14.51 -9.77 5.90
C ALA A 10 -14.47 -10.90 4.88
N ALA A 11 -15.37 -11.86 5.02
CA ALA A 11 -15.56 -12.97 4.10
C ALA A 11 -16.61 -12.63 3.04
N ASN A 12 -16.42 -13.18 1.84
CA ASN A 12 -17.46 -13.17 0.81
C ASN A 12 -18.25 -14.49 0.88
N VAL A 13 -19.46 -14.42 1.40
CA VAL A 13 -20.39 -15.56 1.47
C VAL A 13 -21.51 -15.31 0.47
N GLU A 14 -21.52 -16.06 -0.62
CA GLU A 14 -22.53 -15.96 -1.69
C GLU A 14 -22.74 -14.53 -2.22
N GLY A 15 -21.66 -13.77 -2.34
CA GLY A 15 -21.69 -12.38 -2.80
C GLY A 15 -21.91 -11.34 -1.70
N ASN A 16 -22.17 -11.74 -0.47
CA ASN A 16 -22.41 -10.83 0.66
C ASN A 16 -21.16 -10.70 1.54
N ARG A 17 -20.91 -9.50 2.04
CA ARG A 17 -19.89 -9.25 3.04
C ARG A 17 -20.35 -9.70 4.42
N ILE A 18 -19.56 -10.57 5.06
CA ILE A 18 -19.75 -10.98 6.45
C ILE A 18 -18.47 -10.71 7.21
N ASP A 19 -18.53 -9.86 8.23
CA ASP A 19 -17.41 -9.59 9.12
C ASP A 19 -17.35 -10.67 10.21
N LEU A 20 -16.18 -11.29 10.36
CA LEU A 20 -15.91 -12.42 11.24
C LEU A 20 -14.72 -12.10 12.14
N LYS A 21 -14.78 -12.51 13.40
CA LYS A 21 -13.62 -12.50 14.27
C LYS A 21 -12.64 -13.60 13.86
N ILE A 22 -11.36 -13.41 14.18
CA ILE A 22 -10.32 -14.40 13.86
C ILE A 22 -10.60 -15.75 14.51
N GLU A 23 -11.21 -15.78 15.71
CA GLU A 23 -11.57 -16.99 16.42
C GLU A 23 -12.66 -17.83 15.74
N GLU A 24 -13.40 -17.23 14.81
CA GLU A 24 -14.45 -17.91 14.03
C GLU A 24 -13.90 -18.61 12.77
N LEU A 25 -12.59 -18.47 12.51
CA LEU A 25 -11.92 -19.14 11.41
C LEU A 25 -11.44 -20.55 11.81
N PRO A 26 -11.32 -21.50 10.87
CA PRO A 26 -11.53 -21.35 9.41
C PRO A 26 -13.01 -21.49 8.98
N ILE A 27 -13.33 -20.83 7.85
CA ILE A 27 -14.63 -20.99 7.18
C ILE A 27 -14.43 -21.42 5.72
N HIS A 28 -15.49 -21.96 5.08
CA HIS A 28 -15.49 -22.34 3.66
C HIS A 28 -15.91 -21.19 2.74
N ALA A 29 -15.32 -19.97 2.97
CA ALA A 29 -15.55 -18.81 2.12
C ALA A 29 -14.25 -18.01 2.00
N PRO A 30 -13.99 -17.34 0.88
CA PRO A 30 -12.80 -16.51 0.71
C PRO A 30 -12.87 -15.27 1.56
N LEU A 31 -11.72 -14.84 2.10
CA LEU A 31 -11.57 -13.60 2.84
C LEU A 31 -11.18 -12.49 1.86
N PHE A 32 -12.00 -11.45 1.76
CA PHE A 32 -11.85 -10.42 0.72
C PHE A 32 -11.47 -9.06 1.25
N ASP A 33 -11.57 -8.81 2.57
CA ASP A 33 -11.14 -7.55 3.17
C ASP A 33 -10.80 -7.76 4.65
N LEU A 34 -10.29 -6.74 5.29
CA LEU A 34 -10.20 -6.65 6.75
C LEU A 34 -11.59 -6.41 7.34
N GLY A 35 -11.81 -6.84 8.58
CA GLY A 35 -13.00 -6.53 9.33
C GLY A 35 -13.00 -5.09 9.87
N LEU A 36 -14.15 -4.61 10.30
CA LEU A 36 -14.36 -3.22 10.71
C LEU A 36 -13.49 -2.79 11.90
N GLN A 37 -13.23 -3.69 12.86
CA GLN A 37 -12.41 -3.36 14.03
C GLN A 37 -10.94 -3.22 13.63
N SER A 38 -10.45 -4.12 12.78
CA SER A 38 -9.09 -4.06 12.23
C SER A 38 -8.87 -2.80 11.40
N ILE A 39 -9.82 -2.45 10.53
CA ILE A 39 -9.79 -1.22 9.73
C ILE A 39 -9.68 0.00 10.65
N ARG A 40 -10.51 0.12 11.67
CA ARG A 40 -10.48 1.24 12.62
C ARG A 40 -9.15 1.33 13.36
N ALA A 41 -8.67 0.21 13.89
CA ALA A 41 -7.42 0.16 14.64
C ALA A 41 -6.21 0.57 13.76
N LEU A 42 -6.14 0.07 12.53
CA LEU A 42 -5.08 0.42 11.58
C LEU A 42 -5.18 1.87 11.12
N SER A 43 -6.37 2.38 10.80
CA SER A 43 -6.57 3.77 10.43
C SER A 43 -6.12 4.74 11.52
N THR A 44 -6.40 4.43 12.79
CA THR A 44 -5.92 5.23 13.92
C THR A 44 -4.39 5.25 13.97
N ARG A 45 -3.74 4.10 13.85
CA ARG A 45 -2.27 4.00 13.86
C ARG A 45 -1.64 4.74 12.69
N ILE A 46 -2.23 4.64 11.49
CA ILE A 46 -1.77 5.35 10.29
C ILE A 46 -1.79 6.87 10.53
N LYS A 47 -2.86 7.40 11.08
CA LYS A 47 -2.99 8.83 11.35
C LYS A 47 -1.97 9.36 12.37
N GLU A 48 -1.55 8.53 13.31
CA GLU A 48 -0.59 8.87 14.37
C GLU A 48 0.87 8.61 13.95
N ALA A 49 1.10 7.90 12.85
CA ALA A 49 2.44 7.54 12.41
C ALA A 49 3.21 8.73 11.82
N GLY A 50 4.51 8.82 12.12
CA GLY A 50 5.41 9.80 11.51
C GLY A 50 5.74 9.49 10.04
N THR A 51 5.76 8.22 9.67
CA THR A 51 5.94 7.75 8.28
C THR A 51 5.09 6.52 8.05
N VAL A 52 4.40 6.50 6.93
CA VAL A 52 3.58 5.37 6.49
C VAL A 52 4.02 4.93 5.10
N ILE A 53 4.20 3.64 4.92
CA ILE A 53 4.40 3.02 3.61
C ILE A 53 3.23 2.08 3.38
N LEU A 54 2.35 2.41 2.44
CA LEU A 54 1.24 1.56 2.03
C LEU A 54 1.54 0.96 0.66
N ASN A 55 1.67 -0.35 0.59
CA ASN A 55 1.99 -1.06 -0.64
C ASN A 55 0.95 -2.13 -0.96
N GLY A 56 0.07 -1.82 -1.86
CA GLY A 56 -1.06 -2.67 -2.26
C GLY A 56 -2.35 -2.40 -1.48
N PRO A 57 -3.48 -2.87 -2.01
CA PRO A 57 -4.79 -2.75 -1.38
C PRO A 57 -4.94 -3.69 -0.17
N ALA A 58 -5.80 -3.33 0.76
CA ALA A 58 -6.13 -4.17 1.91
C ALA A 58 -7.17 -5.24 1.60
N GLY A 59 -8.04 -5.00 0.62
CA GLY A 59 -9.11 -5.89 0.21
C GLY A 59 -9.29 -5.95 -1.30
N VAL A 60 -10.29 -6.70 -1.75
CA VAL A 60 -10.70 -6.82 -3.16
C VAL A 60 -11.49 -5.56 -3.53
N PHE A 61 -10.78 -4.46 -3.71
CA PHE A 61 -11.35 -3.12 -3.87
C PHE A 61 -12.18 -2.94 -5.14
N GLU A 62 -12.07 -3.85 -6.09
CA GLU A 62 -12.91 -3.92 -7.30
C GLU A 62 -14.37 -4.26 -6.98
N LEU A 63 -14.61 -4.87 -5.83
CA LEU A 63 -15.94 -5.16 -5.30
C LEU A 63 -16.29 -4.11 -4.24
N PRO A 64 -17.36 -3.31 -4.45
CA PRO A 64 -17.71 -2.19 -3.55
C PRO A 64 -17.79 -2.58 -2.07
N ASP A 65 -18.37 -3.74 -1.77
CA ASP A 65 -18.54 -4.22 -0.39
C ASP A 65 -17.23 -4.63 0.29
N PHE A 66 -16.16 -4.87 -0.49
CA PHE A 66 -14.84 -5.28 -0.01
C PHE A 66 -13.76 -4.24 -0.26
N ALA A 67 -14.14 -3.02 -0.66
CA ALA A 67 -13.22 -1.91 -0.88
C ALA A 67 -12.95 -1.09 0.39
N LEU A 68 -13.73 -1.30 1.46
CA LEU A 68 -13.75 -0.45 2.63
C LEU A 68 -12.38 -0.34 3.31
N GLY A 69 -11.70 -1.47 3.52
CA GLY A 69 -10.37 -1.47 4.14
C GLY A 69 -9.37 -0.62 3.37
N THR A 70 -9.33 -0.79 2.05
CA THR A 70 -8.45 -0.01 1.18
C THR A 70 -8.77 1.47 1.22
N ILE A 71 -10.06 1.83 1.12
CA ILE A 71 -10.52 3.23 1.12
C ILE A 71 -10.18 3.93 2.43
N GLU A 72 -10.48 3.29 3.56
CA GLU A 72 -10.23 3.85 4.89
C GLU A 72 -8.74 4.02 5.18
N MET A 73 -7.90 3.07 4.75
CA MET A 73 -6.44 3.21 4.89
C MET A 73 -5.89 4.36 4.02
N LEU A 74 -6.35 4.50 2.78
CA LEU A 74 -5.97 5.64 1.92
C LEU A 74 -6.41 6.97 2.54
N SER A 75 -7.62 7.03 3.07
CA SER A 75 -8.15 8.22 3.75
C SER A 75 -7.30 8.54 5.00
N ALA A 76 -6.95 7.54 5.79
CA ALA A 76 -6.09 7.72 6.95
C ALA A 76 -4.68 8.21 6.56
N CYS A 77 -4.12 7.72 5.45
CA CYS A 77 -2.85 8.20 4.90
C CYS A 77 -2.95 9.67 4.44
N ALA A 78 -4.07 10.07 3.84
CA ALA A 78 -4.30 11.45 3.43
C ALA A 78 -4.50 12.43 4.60
N GLU A 79 -4.87 11.92 5.78
CA GLU A 79 -5.09 12.68 6.99
C GLU A 79 -3.90 12.62 7.98
N THR A 80 -2.89 11.81 7.72
CA THR A 80 -1.72 11.73 8.59
C THR A 80 -0.95 13.05 8.63
N LYS A 81 -0.39 13.37 9.78
CA LYS A 81 0.56 14.50 9.90
C LYS A 81 1.97 14.11 9.49
N GLY A 82 2.21 12.84 9.27
CA GLY A 82 3.48 12.28 8.84
C GLY A 82 3.62 12.23 7.32
N TYR A 83 4.66 11.56 6.87
CA TYR A 83 4.92 11.34 5.45
C TYR A 83 4.28 10.02 4.99
N ALA A 84 3.39 10.08 4.01
CA ALA A 84 2.71 8.91 3.47
C ALA A 84 3.24 8.58 2.07
N LEU A 85 3.86 7.40 1.92
CA LEU A 85 4.35 6.86 0.67
C LEU A 85 3.42 5.74 0.21
N MET A 86 2.87 5.91 -0.99
CA MET A 86 2.00 4.92 -1.64
C MET A 86 2.80 4.13 -2.67
N GLY A 87 2.82 2.81 -2.55
CA GLY A 87 3.49 1.91 -3.48
C GLY A 87 2.54 0.97 -4.20
N GLY A 88 2.85 0.68 -5.47
CA GLY A 88 2.10 -0.25 -6.29
C GLY A 88 1.10 0.39 -7.26
N GLY A 89 1.01 -0.16 -8.46
CA GLY A 89 0.19 0.38 -9.55
C GLY A 89 -1.30 0.50 -9.19
N HIS A 90 -1.87 -0.50 -8.53
CA HIS A 90 -3.29 -0.46 -8.10
C HIS A 90 -3.54 0.64 -7.08
N THR A 91 -2.65 0.78 -6.09
CA THR A 91 -2.75 1.84 -5.07
C THR A 91 -2.59 3.22 -5.70
N ALA A 92 -1.62 3.40 -6.60
CA ALA A 92 -1.41 4.65 -7.33
C ALA A 92 -2.65 5.04 -8.16
N THR A 93 -3.27 4.08 -8.85
CA THR A 93 -4.49 4.29 -9.62
C THR A 93 -5.64 4.74 -8.72
N LEU A 94 -5.85 4.08 -7.58
CA LEU A 94 -6.91 4.45 -6.63
C LEU A 94 -6.71 5.84 -6.04
N VAL A 95 -5.49 6.18 -5.65
CA VAL A 95 -5.13 7.51 -5.13
C VAL A 95 -5.45 8.59 -6.16
N SER A 96 -5.07 8.36 -7.43
CA SER A 96 -5.34 9.29 -8.53
C SER A 96 -6.85 9.43 -8.82
N GLN A 97 -7.57 8.31 -8.94
CA GLN A 97 -9.01 8.31 -9.21
C GLN A 97 -9.82 9.02 -8.12
N ARG A 98 -9.33 9.03 -6.88
CA ARG A 98 -9.97 9.69 -5.74
C ARG A 98 -9.50 11.13 -5.52
N GLY A 99 -8.62 11.65 -6.36
CA GLY A 99 -8.08 13.01 -6.22
C GLY A 99 -7.28 13.21 -4.93
N MET A 100 -6.58 12.17 -4.47
CA MET A 100 -5.81 12.19 -3.22
C MET A 100 -4.31 12.36 -3.42
N SER A 101 -3.83 12.45 -4.67
CA SER A 101 -2.40 12.49 -4.98
C SER A 101 -1.66 13.60 -4.24
N ASP A 102 -2.23 14.80 -4.19
CA ASP A 102 -1.63 15.97 -3.55
C ASP A 102 -1.59 15.88 -2.00
N LYS A 103 -2.31 14.90 -1.44
CA LYS A 103 -2.32 14.63 0.00
C LYS A 103 -1.31 13.58 0.44
N MET A 104 -0.67 12.92 -0.53
CA MET A 104 0.35 11.91 -0.28
C MET A 104 1.74 12.54 -0.39
N GLY A 105 2.67 12.10 0.45
CA GLY A 105 4.06 12.53 0.38
C GLY A 105 4.73 12.04 -0.92
N HIS A 106 4.41 10.80 -1.35
CA HIS A 106 4.86 10.26 -2.64
C HIS A 106 3.95 9.13 -3.11
N VAL A 107 3.75 9.04 -4.42
CA VAL A 107 2.99 7.95 -5.06
C VAL A 107 3.89 7.27 -6.09
N SER A 108 4.25 6.02 -5.81
CA SER A 108 5.12 5.20 -6.65
C SER A 108 4.33 4.08 -7.34
N THR A 109 4.50 3.95 -8.65
CA THR A 109 3.98 2.80 -9.41
C THR A 109 4.87 1.55 -9.27
N GLY A 110 6.05 1.69 -8.66
CA GLY A 110 7.10 0.67 -8.60
C GLY A 110 6.82 -0.53 -7.71
N GLY A 111 5.80 -0.50 -6.86
CA GLY A 111 5.42 -1.62 -6.00
C GLY A 111 6.59 -2.22 -5.22
N GLY A 112 6.91 -3.50 -5.48
CA GLY A 112 8.02 -4.20 -4.86
C GLY A 112 9.38 -3.55 -5.08
N ALA A 113 9.63 -2.97 -6.25
CA ALA A 113 10.87 -2.25 -6.51
C ALA A 113 11.02 -0.99 -5.63
N CYS A 114 9.92 -0.32 -5.32
CA CYS A 114 9.92 0.79 -4.38
C CYS A 114 10.33 0.33 -2.97
N LEU A 115 9.79 -0.80 -2.51
CA LEU A 115 10.16 -1.38 -1.22
C LEU A 115 11.62 -1.83 -1.19
N ASP A 116 12.12 -2.46 -2.26
CA ASP A 116 13.51 -2.87 -2.37
C ASP A 116 14.46 -1.66 -2.34
N TYR A 117 14.10 -0.57 -3.03
CA TYR A 117 14.86 0.67 -3.01
C TYR A 117 14.94 1.29 -1.60
N ILE A 118 13.81 1.38 -0.90
CA ILE A 118 13.78 1.89 0.48
C ILE A 118 14.57 1.02 1.44
N ALA A 119 14.59 -0.31 1.18
CA ALA A 119 15.38 -1.27 1.95
C ALA A 119 16.88 -1.23 1.61
N GLY A 120 17.33 -0.35 0.71
CA GLY A 120 18.73 -0.25 0.27
C GLY A 120 19.19 -1.42 -0.61
N ARG A 121 18.26 -2.13 -1.22
CA ARG A 121 18.60 -3.25 -2.13
C ARG A 121 18.96 -2.74 -3.52
N ILE A 122 19.81 -3.48 -4.19
CA ILE A 122 20.15 -3.21 -5.59
C ILE A 122 18.94 -3.54 -6.46
N LEU A 123 18.51 -2.57 -7.29
CA LEU A 123 17.46 -2.78 -8.26
C LEU A 123 18.05 -3.33 -9.56
N PRO A 124 17.69 -4.56 -9.98
CA PRO A 124 18.36 -5.22 -11.13
C PRO A 124 18.30 -4.41 -12.42
N GLY A 125 17.19 -3.71 -12.68
CA GLY A 125 17.04 -2.87 -13.87
C GLY A 125 18.00 -1.67 -13.88
N ILE A 126 18.09 -0.96 -12.74
CA ILE A 126 19.02 0.16 -12.58
C ILE A 126 20.45 -0.34 -12.68
N HIS A 127 20.79 -1.42 -11.99
CA HIS A 127 22.13 -2.00 -12.03
C HIS A 127 22.57 -2.43 -13.44
N ALA A 128 21.67 -3.01 -14.23
CA ALA A 128 21.94 -3.33 -15.62
C ALA A 128 22.24 -2.08 -16.47
N LEU A 129 21.54 -0.98 -16.23
CA LEU A 129 21.80 0.30 -16.89
C LEU A 129 23.15 0.89 -16.47
N GLU A 130 23.48 0.83 -15.18
CA GLU A 130 24.79 1.28 -14.67
C GLU A 130 25.95 0.49 -15.30
N LEU A 131 25.83 -0.84 -15.35
CA LEU A 131 26.82 -1.70 -16.02
C LEU A 131 26.94 -1.38 -17.52
N SER A 132 25.81 -1.12 -18.17
CA SER A 132 25.82 -0.71 -19.58
C SER A 132 26.51 0.63 -19.78
N ALA A 133 26.21 1.62 -18.95
CA ALA A 133 26.85 2.93 -19.02
C ALA A 133 28.37 2.83 -18.80
N GLN A 134 28.81 2.05 -17.82
CA GLN A 134 30.25 1.80 -17.59
C GLN A 134 30.90 1.13 -18.80
N ARG A 135 30.23 0.12 -19.39
CA ARG A 135 30.77 -0.62 -20.56
C ARG A 135 30.95 0.28 -21.78
N TYR A 136 30.05 1.24 -21.97
CA TYR A 136 30.06 2.15 -23.13
C TYR A 136 30.63 3.53 -22.79
N GLN A 137 31.21 3.71 -21.60
CA GLN A 137 31.81 4.97 -21.14
C GLN A 137 30.83 6.15 -21.22
N LEU A 138 29.54 5.90 -20.96
CA LEU A 138 28.52 6.93 -20.92
C LEU A 138 28.55 7.64 -19.57
N GLU A 139 28.46 8.96 -19.58
CA GLU A 139 28.26 9.73 -18.34
C GLU A 139 26.83 9.51 -17.83
N ILE A 140 26.71 9.02 -16.60
CA ILE A 140 25.42 8.96 -15.91
C ILE A 140 25.27 10.28 -15.16
N THR A 141 24.48 11.18 -15.70
CA THR A 141 24.08 12.37 -14.96
C THR A 141 22.93 11.98 -14.02
N PRO A 142 23.08 12.10 -12.68
CA PRO A 142 21.97 11.88 -11.78
C PRO A 142 20.88 12.89 -12.11
N VAL A 143 19.67 12.43 -12.39
CA VAL A 143 18.50 13.30 -12.48
C VAL A 143 18.16 13.67 -11.03
N LEU A 144 18.78 14.75 -10.54
CA LEU A 144 18.32 15.40 -9.32
C LEU A 144 17.00 16.07 -9.68
N HIS A 145 15.92 15.59 -9.14
CA HIS A 145 14.68 16.35 -9.13
C HIS A 145 14.96 17.58 -8.27
N GLU A 146 15.09 18.73 -8.92
CA GLU A 146 15.04 20.00 -8.21
C GLU A 146 13.70 20.10 -7.48
N GLU A 147 13.77 20.52 -6.24
CA GLU A 147 12.67 20.63 -5.27
C GLU A 147 11.49 21.50 -5.75
#